data_12c2a311922b5a1c638d74f80f2de361
#
_entry.id   12c2a311922b5a1c638d74f80f2de361
#
_cell.length_a   1.000
_cell.length_b   1.000
_cell.length_c   1.000
_cell.angle_alpha   90.00
_cell.angle_beta   90.00
_cell.angle_gamma   90.00
#
_symmetry.space_group_name_H-M   'P 1'
#
loop_
_entity.id
_entity.type
_entity.pdbx_description
1 polymer ?
#
loop_
_entity_poly.entity_id
_entity_poly.type
_entity_poly.pdbx_seq_one_letter_code
_entity_poly.pdbx_strand_id
1 'polypeptide(L)'
;LDRKNFEINPLIKDFESYIDKVDDAIKQELELYSASEFFEPLQYSLEGGKRIRPLILILSAESVGKCDENAYSASCAVEFLHTESVIHDDIIDNEILRRRKDPFHIKYGYNTSIITGDFVLGLILNISSRLDNARIGRELAITAMMMSEGEMIETRLETSEDVTFDDYVKVMEYKTATAFEAAAKIGAILGDGTEEQILALAEYGKNMGIAYQIRDDLQDWNNEDKLFNTLIKKSSDPRIVFDRMDAMLNDYSKKAKTALRKINDGPARTRLESLLDLTMLSV
;
A
#
# COMPACT_ATOMS: atom_id res chain seq x y z
N LEU A 1 -1.47 -2.15 -11.72
CA LEU A 1 -1.80 -3.25 -12.63
C LEU A 1 -3.11 -2.87 -13.30
N ASP A 2 -3.04 -2.49 -14.59
CA ASP A 2 -4.26 -2.21 -15.36
C ASP A 2 -5.00 -3.54 -15.52
N ARG A 3 -6.29 -3.64 -15.16
CA ARG A 3 -7.07 -4.90 -15.31
C ARG A 3 -6.94 -5.49 -16.73
N LYS A 4 -6.71 -4.67 -17.75
CA LYS A 4 -6.48 -5.12 -19.13
C LYS A 4 -5.13 -5.80 -19.37
N ASN A 5 -4.10 -5.47 -18.58
CA ASN A 5 -2.81 -6.18 -18.64
C ASN A 5 -2.79 -7.44 -17.75
N PHE A 6 -3.76 -7.57 -16.85
CA PHE A 6 -3.95 -8.76 -16.02
C PHE A 6 -4.44 -9.98 -16.81
N GLU A 7 -5.10 -9.82 -17.95
CA GLU A 7 -5.64 -10.94 -18.74
C GLU A 7 -4.58 -11.84 -19.38
N ILE A 8 -3.30 -11.48 -19.32
CA ILE A 8 -2.22 -12.22 -20.02
C ILE A 8 -1.35 -13.05 -19.08
N ASN A 9 -1.37 -12.80 -17.76
CA ASN A 9 -0.50 -13.51 -16.82
C ASN A 9 -1.31 -14.54 -15.98
N PRO A 10 -1.01 -15.85 -16.08
CA PRO A 10 -1.71 -16.89 -15.30
C PRO A 10 -1.69 -16.65 -13.78
N LEU A 11 -0.65 -16.01 -13.25
CA LEU A 11 -0.52 -15.69 -11.83
C LEU A 11 -1.63 -14.76 -11.32
N ILE A 12 -2.22 -13.97 -12.21
CA ILE A 12 -3.27 -13.01 -11.86
C ILE A 12 -4.60 -13.71 -11.62
N LYS A 13 -4.89 -14.76 -12.39
CA LYS A 13 -6.07 -15.57 -12.24
C LYS A 13 -6.24 -16.13 -10.82
N ASP A 14 -5.12 -16.39 -10.15
CA ASP A 14 -5.10 -16.90 -8.77
C ASP A 14 -5.58 -15.88 -7.75
N PHE A 15 -5.61 -14.58 -8.09
CA PHE A 15 -6.03 -13.49 -7.21
C PHE A 15 -7.40 -12.91 -7.54
N GLU A 16 -7.99 -13.20 -8.71
CA GLU A 16 -9.28 -12.62 -9.12
C GLU A 16 -10.37 -12.82 -8.06
N SER A 17 -10.53 -14.05 -7.56
CA SER A 17 -11.55 -14.34 -6.56
C SER A 17 -11.33 -13.62 -5.22
N TYR A 18 -10.09 -13.31 -4.87
CA TYR A 18 -9.77 -12.53 -3.68
C TYR A 18 -10.07 -11.04 -3.91
N ILE A 19 -9.72 -10.52 -5.08
CA ILE A 19 -9.99 -9.13 -5.46
C ILE A 19 -11.50 -8.89 -5.50
N ASP A 20 -12.27 -9.80 -6.09
CA ASP A 20 -13.73 -9.68 -6.16
C ASP A 20 -14.35 -9.65 -4.75
N LYS A 21 -13.91 -10.50 -3.83
CA LYS A 21 -14.39 -10.50 -2.44
C LYS A 21 -13.99 -9.21 -1.69
N VAL A 22 -12.80 -8.67 -1.94
CA VAL A 22 -12.35 -7.39 -1.36
C VAL A 22 -13.20 -6.24 -1.94
N ASP A 23 -13.44 -6.23 -3.25
CA ASP A 23 -14.27 -5.20 -3.89
C ASP A 23 -15.73 -5.28 -3.39
N ASP A 24 -16.26 -6.49 -3.17
CA ASP A 24 -17.59 -6.70 -2.58
C ASP A 24 -17.63 -6.18 -1.13
N ALA A 25 -16.59 -6.45 -0.33
CA ALA A 25 -16.51 -5.95 1.05
C ALA A 25 -16.43 -4.42 1.09
N ILE A 26 -15.62 -3.79 0.24
CA ILE A 26 -15.53 -2.33 0.10
C ILE A 26 -16.89 -1.76 -0.29
N LYS A 27 -17.57 -2.37 -1.25
CA LYS A 27 -18.90 -1.94 -1.69
C LYS A 27 -19.91 -2.03 -0.55
N GLN A 28 -19.95 -3.14 0.18
CA GLN A 28 -20.83 -3.32 1.33
C GLN A 28 -20.56 -2.28 2.44
N GLU A 29 -19.29 -2.00 2.71
CA GLU A 29 -18.91 -0.96 3.69
C GLU A 29 -19.38 0.44 3.25
N LEU A 30 -19.22 0.80 1.98
CA LEU A 30 -19.68 2.09 1.45
C LEU A 30 -21.21 2.20 1.43
N GLU A 31 -21.94 1.12 1.15
CA GLU A 31 -23.41 1.13 1.11
C GLU A 31 -24.02 1.54 2.46
N LEU A 32 -23.34 1.35 3.59
CA LEU A 32 -23.76 1.85 4.90
C LEU A 32 -23.89 3.39 4.92
N TYR A 33 -23.24 4.06 3.97
CA TYR A 33 -23.18 5.52 3.85
C TYR A 33 -23.81 6.00 2.53
N SER A 34 -24.69 5.21 1.92
CA SER A 34 -25.29 5.50 0.59
C SER A 34 -26.11 6.82 0.55
N ALA A 35 -26.57 7.30 1.69
CA ALA A 35 -27.24 8.60 1.81
C ALA A 35 -26.29 9.78 2.04
N SER A 36 -24.97 9.54 2.14
CA SER A 36 -23.96 10.56 2.40
C SER A 36 -23.54 11.27 1.10
N GLU A 37 -23.26 12.56 1.20
CA GLU A 37 -22.63 13.34 0.11
C GLU A 37 -21.23 12.83 -0.27
N PHE A 38 -20.60 12.00 0.60
CA PHE A 38 -19.30 11.39 0.34
C PHE A 38 -19.38 10.07 -0.44
N PHE A 39 -20.58 9.51 -0.65
CA PHE A 39 -20.74 8.20 -1.28
C PHE A 39 -20.15 8.14 -2.70
N GLU A 40 -20.63 9.00 -3.60
CA GLU A 40 -20.12 9.06 -4.98
C GLU A 40 -18.63 9.44 -5.06
N PRO A 41 -18.13 10.47 -4.32
CA PRO A 41 -16.72 10.80 -4.28
C PRO A 41 -15.84 9.62 -3.84
N LEU A 42 -16.24 8.87 -2.81
CA LEU A 42 -15.48 7.71 -2.34
C LEU A 42 -15.48 6.56 -3.35
N GLN A 43 -16.62 6.26 -3.98
CA GLN A 43 -16.65 5.28 -5.06
C GLN A 43 -15.67 5.66 -6.18
N TYR A 44 -15.63 6.92 -6.57
CA TYR A 44 -14.70 7.40 -7.58
C TYR A 44 -13.23 7.22 -7.18
N SER A 45 -12.86 7.54 -5.94
CA SER A 45 -11.48 7.43 -5.46
C SER A 45 -10.99 5.98 -5.38
N LEU A 46 -11.88 5.04 -5.07
CA LEU A 46 -11.59 3.61 -4.93
C LEU A 46 -11.56 2.85 -6.25
N GLU A 47 -12.05 3.46 -7.34
CA GLU A 47 -12.12 2.84 -8.66
C GLU A 47 -10.74 2.53 -9.23
N GLY A 48 -10.54 1.34 -9.80
CA GLY A 48 -9.31 0.95 -10.48
C GLY A 48 -8.12 0.65 -9.56
N GLY A 49 -8.33 0.53 -8.23
CA GLY A 49 -7.29 0.13 -7.28
C GLY A 49 -6.80 -1.32 -7.51
N LYS A 50 -5.49 -1.54 -7.34
CA LYS A 50 -4.85 -2.87 -7.51
C LYS A 50 -5.14 -3.83 -6.35
N ARG A 51 -5.66 -3.36 -5.23
CA ARG A 51 -5.96 -4.13 -4.00
C ARG A 51 -4.79 -4.92 -3.42
N ILE A 52 -3.55 -4.48 -3.64
CA ILE A 52 -2.36 -5.21 -3.18
C ILE A 52 -2.32 -5.30 -1.65
N ARG A 53 -2.58 -4.20 -0.94
CA ARG A 53 -2.57 -4.17 0.53
C ARG A 53 -3.70 -5.02 1.14
N PRO A 54 -4.96 -4.93 0.69
CA PRO A 54 -6.01 -5.88 1.04
C PRO A 54 -5.63 -7.34 0.81
N LEU A 55 -5.04 -7.67 -0.36
CA LEU A 55 -4.60 -9.04 -0.67
C LEU A 55 -3.54 -9.54 0.31
N ILE A 56 -2.55 -8.72 0.65
CA ILE A 56 -1.53 -9.05 1.65
C ILE A 56 -2.20 -9.37 2.98
N LEU A 57 -3.16 -8.57 3.44
CA LEU A 57 -3.87 -8.78 4.70
C LEU A 57 -4.60 -10.13 4.70
N ILE A 58 -5.43 -10.38 3.69
CA ILE A 58 -6.22 -11.60 3.58
C ILE A 58 -5.32 -12.84 3.52
N LEU A 59 -4.30 -12.83 2.66
CA LEU A 59 -3.37 -13.94 2.51
C LEU A 59 -2.50 -14.16 3.76
N SER A 60 -2.17 -13.10 4.49
CA SER A 60 -1.47 -13.21 5.77
C SER A 60 -2.35 -13.88 6.83
N ALA A 61 -3.64 -13.53 6.91
CA ALA A 61 -4.58 -14.21 7.81
C ALA A 61 -4.70 -15.71 7.45
N GLU A 62 -4.92 -16.03 6.18
CA GLU A 62 -5.02 -17.42 5.71
C GLU A 62 -3.73 -18.23 5.93
N SER A 63 -2.57 -17.57 5.90
CA SER A 63 -1.27 -18.27 6.03
C SER A 63 -0.96 -18.75 7.44
N VAL A 64 -1.61 -18.17 8.45
CA VAL A 64 -1.39 -18.50 9.87
C VAL A 64 -2.59 -19.19 10.52
N GLY A 65 -3.80 -19.07 9.93
CA GLY A 65 -4.99 -19.68 10.49
C GLY A 65 -6.26 -19.37 9.71
N LYS A 66 -7.18 -18.64 10.32
CA LYS A 66 -8.49 -18.32 9.74
C LYS A 66 -8.51 -16.98 9.04
N CYS A 67 -9.34 -16.88 8.00
CA CYS A 67 -9.71 -15.63 7.36
C CYS A 67 -11.23 -15.52 7.36
N ASP A 68 -11.77 -14.67 8.18
CA ASP A 68 -13.20 -14.44 8.35
C ASP A 68 -13.62 -13.03 7.88
N GLU A 69 -14.87 -12.65 8.14
CA GLU A 69 -15.42 -11.35 7.78
C GLU A 69 -14.64 -10.17 8.41
N ASN A 70 -14.04 -10.38 9.60
CA ASN A 70 -13.22 -9.36 10.24
C ASN A 70 -11.96 -9.03 9.42
N ALA A 71 -11.37 -10.04 8.76
CA ALA A 71 -10.22 -9.81 7.88
C ALA A 71 -10.62 -8.97 6.66
N TYR A 72 -11.79 -9.21 6.06
CA TYR A 72 -12.30 -8.40 4.97
C TYR A 72 -12.65 -6.97 5.43
N SER A 73 -13.28 -6.79 6.60
CA SER A 73 -13.53 -5.47 7.16
C SER A 73 -12.24 -4.69 7.43
N ALA A 74 -11.22 -5.35 8.02
CA ALA A 74 -9.92 -4.73 8.24
C ALA A 74 -9.21 -4.40 6.91
N SER A 75 -9.40 -5.22 5.88
CA SER A 75 -8.84 -4.94 4.54
C SER A 75 -9.45 -3.69 3.91
N CYS A 76 -10.74 -3.41 4.18
CA CYS A 76 -11.36 -2.14 3.80
C CYS A 76 -10.69 -0.95 4.50
N ALA A 77 -10.43 -1.04 5.82
CA ALA A 77 -9.76 0.03 6.55
C ALA A 77 -8.37 0.34 6.01
N VAL A 78 -7.59 -0.70 5.66
CA VAL A 78 -6.26 -0.54 5.05
C VAL A 78 -6.34 0.10 3.66
N GLU A 79 -7.32 -0.29 2.83
CA GLU A 79 -7.50 0.31 1.50
C GLU A 79 -8.02 1.75 1.59
N PHE A 80 -8.88 2.06 2.58
CA PHE A 80 -9.33 3.42 2.83
C PHE A 80 -8.18 4.32 3.27
N LEU A 81 -7.31 3.84 4.18
CA LEU A 81 -6.13 4.59 4.59
C LEU A 81 -5.21 4.88 3.40
N HIS A 82 -4.98 3.90 2.52
CA HIS A 82 -4.23 4.13 1.28
C HIS A 82 -4.94 5.10 0.34
N THR A 83 -6.26 5.03 0.23
CA THR A 83 -7.03 5.92 -0.66
C THR A 83 -6.98 7.36 -0.17
N GLU A 84 -7.05 7.57 1.15
CA GLU A 84 -6.91 8.88 1.79
C GLU A 84 -5.53 9.47 1.51
N SER A 85 -4.45 8.69 1.68
CA SER A 85 -3.11 9.16 1.37
C SER A 85 -2.97 9.59 -0.09
N VAL A 86 -3.54 8.81 -1.04
CA VAL A 86 -3.52 9.16 -2.47
C VAL A 86 -4.28 10.46 -2.76
N ILE A 87 -5.41 10.71 -2.08
CA ILE A 87 -6.16 11.98 -2.24
C ILE A 87 -5.30 13.17 -1.79
N HIS A 88 -4.56 13.03 -0.68
CA HIS A 88 -3.68 14.07 -0.17
C HIS A 88 -2.41 14.23 -1.02
N ASP A 89 -1.76 13.13 -1.41
CA ASP A 89 -0.59 13.14 -2.29
C ASP A 89 -0.90 13.86 -3.61
N ASP A 90 -2.06 13.56 -4.24
CA ASP A 90 -2.48 14.21 -5.50
C ASP A 90 -2.60 15.74 -5.37
N ILE A 91 -2.95 16.25 -4.18
CA ILE A 91 -3.00 17.69 -3.89
C ILE A 91 -1.59 18.25 -3.72
N ILE A 92 -0.75 17.58 -2.92
CA ILE A 92 0.60 18.00 -2.56
C ILE A 92 1.46 18.05 -3.82
N ASP A 93 1.40 16.99 -4.63
CA ASP A 93 2.17 16.82 -5.86
C ASP A 93 1.60 17.61 -7.05
N ASN A 94 0.45 18.29 -6.89
CA ASN A 94 -0.27 18.95 -7.98
C ASN A 94 -0.52 18.03 -9.19
N GLU A 95 -0.84 16.77 -8.94
CA GLU A 95 -1.07 15.78 -9.98
C GLU A 95 -2.20 16.22 -10.93
N ILE A 96 -2.00 16.01 -12.23
CA ILE A 96 -2.97 16.37 -13.27
C ILE A 96 -3.65 15.15 -13.90
N LEU A 97 -3.13 13.94 -13.64
CA LEU A 97 -3.67 12.71 -14.20
C LEU A 97 -3.39 11.52 -13.25
N ARG A 98 -4.43 10.86 -12.75
CA ARG A 98 -4.33 9.68 -11.90
C ARG A 98 -5.07 8.49 -12.51
N ARG A 99 -4.38 7.38 -12.81
CA ARG A 99 -4.98 6.18 -13.39
C ARG A 99 -5.82 6.47 -14.66
N ARG A 100 -5.33 7.38 -15.53
CA ARG A 100 -5.99 7.84 -16.76
C ARG A 100 -7.32 8.57 -16.57
N LYS A 101 -7.56 9.13 -15.39
CA LYS A 101 -8.71 9.99 -15.06
C LYS A 101 -8.25 11.19 -14.24
N ASP A 102 -9.14 12.15 -14.06
CA ASP A 102 -8.84 13.33 -13.25
C ASP A 102 -8.52 12.93 -11.81
N PRO A 103 -7.46 13.48 -11.17
CA PRO A 103 -7.26 13.35 -9.75
C PRO A 103 -8.47 13.86 -8.95
N PHE A 104 -8.61 13.39 -7.72
CA PHE A 104 -9.78 13.70 -6.90
C PHE A 104 -9.99 15.21 -6.74
N HIS A 105 -8.92 15.98 -6.46
CA HIS A 105 -9.00 17.42 -6.25
C HIS A 105 -9.36 18.21 -7.51
N ILE A 106 -9.05 17.71 -8.71
CA ILE A 106 -9.48 18.33 -9.97
C ILE A 106 -10.98 18.10 -10.17
N LYS A 107 -11.47 16.88 -9.87
CA LYS A 107 -12.88 16.54 -10.10
C LYS A 107 -13.81 17.15 -9.07
N TYR A 108 -13.46 17.14 -7.80
CA TYR A 108 -14.32 17.53 -6.68
C TYR A 108 -13.90 18.82 -5.96
N GLY A 109 -12.72 19.34 -6.28
CA GLY A 109 -12.15 20.56 -5.67
C GLY A 109 -11.39 20.29 -4.37
N TYR A 110 -10.49 21.21 -4.01
CA TYR A 110 -9.60 21.10 -2.84
C TYR A 110 -10.38 20.96 -1.52
N ASN A 111 -11.44 21.77 -1.32
CA ASN A 111 -12.20 21.71 -0.07
C ASN A 111 -12.83 20.32 0.15
N THR A 112 -13.44 19.76 -0.92
CA THR A 112 -14.00 18.41 -0.87
C THR A 112 -12.94 17.37 -0.59
N SER A 113 -11.75 17.51 -1.18
CA SER A 113 -10.65 16.57 -0.95
C SER A 113 -10.21 16.53 0.52
N ILE A 114 -10.03 17.71 1.14
CA ILE A 114 -9.63 17.81 2.55
C ILE A 114 -10.67 17.17 3.46
N ILE A 115 -11.96 17.54 3.33
CA ILE A 115 -13.01 16.98 4.19
C ILE A 115 -13.31 15.51 3.89
N THR A 116 -13.00 15.03 2.69
CA THR A 116 -13.07 13.59 2.37
C THR A 116 -12.01 12.81 3.14
N GLY A 117 -10.80 13.34 3.31
CA GLY A 117 -9.77 12.75 4.16
C GLY A 117 -10.27 12.58 5.61
N ASP A 118 -10.87 13.63 6.20
CA ASP A 118 -11.46 13.55 7.55
C ASP A 118 -12.57 12.49 7.63
N PHE A 119 -13.42 12.42 6.60
CA PHE A 119 -14.49 11.41 6.55
C PHE A 119 -13.92 9.99 6.47
N VAL A 120 -12.91 9.77 5.65
CA VAL A 120 -12.22 8.46 5.51
C VAL A 120 -11.56 8.07 6.82
N LEU A 121 -10.92 8.99 7.53
CA LEU A 121 -10.41 8.72 8.87
C LEU A 121 -11.52 8.27 9.81
N GLY A 122 -12.71 8.92 9.76
CA GLY A 122 -13.89 8.49 10.48
C GLY A 122 -14.34 7.07 10.13
N LEU A 123 -14.31 6.68 8.86
CA LEU A 123 -14.60 5.31 8.40
C LEU A 123 -13.61 4.30 8.99
N ILE A 124 -12.32 4.58 8.96
CA ILE A 124 -11.26 3.72 9.50
C ILE A 124 -11.47 3.51 11.01
N LEU A 125 -11.76 4.58 11.76
CA LEU A 125 -12.05 4.51 13.20
C LEU A 125 -13.31 3.70 13.48
N ASN A 126 -14.36 3.86 12.67
CA ASN A 126 -15.60 3.09 12.81
C ASN A 126 -15.36 1.60 12.57
N ILE A 127 -14.68 1.23 11.50
CA ILE A 127 -14.32 -0.17 11.20
C ILE A 127 -13.48 -0.73 12.34
N SER A 128 -12.42 -0.03 12.75
CA SER A 128 -11.54 -0.45 13.83
C SER A 128 -12.29 -0.72 15.13
N SER A 129 -13.29 0.13 15.47
CA SER A 129 -14.10 -0.03 16.68
C SER A 129 -14.99 -1.27 16.64
N ARG A 130 -15.49 -1.66 15.46
CA ARG A 130 -16.32 -2.86 15.26
C ARG A 130 -15.53 -4.17 15.33
N LEU A 131 -14.23 -4.12 15.02
CA LEU A 131 -13.35 -5.29 15.09
C LEU A 131 -13.05 -5.74 16.52
N ASP A 132 -13.36 -4.91 17.52
CA ASP A 132 -13.16 -5.17 18.95
C ASP A 132 -11.78 -5.73 19.31
N ASN A 133 -10.75 -5.25 18.60
CA ASN A 133 -9.35 -5.64 18.81
C ASN A 133 -8.46 -4.40 18.86
N ALA A 134 -8.07 -4.00 20.07
CA ALA A 134 -7.26 -2.80 20.28
C ALA A 134 -5.89 -2.85 19.56
N ARG A 135 -5.34 -4.03 19.27
CA ARG A 135 -4.10 -4.15 18.52
C ARG A 135 -4.28 -3.64 17.10
N ILE A 136 -5.41 -3.95 16.44
CA ILE A 136 -5.69 -3.52 15.07
C ILE A 136 -5.83 -2.01 15.00
N GLY A 137 -6.63 -1.42 15.90
CA GLY A 137 -6.79 0.03 15.96
C GLY A 137 -5.47 0.75 16.20
N ARG A 138 -4.60 0.20 17.04
CA ARG A 138 -3.26 0.72 17.27
C ARG A 138 -2.39 0.65 16.02
N GLU A 139 -2.40 -0.47 15.29
CA GLU A 139 -1.61 -0.62 14.06
C GLU A 139 -2.09 0.36 12.98
N LEU A 140 -3.39 0.51 12.77
CA LEU A 140 -3.96 1.50 11.83
C LEU A 140 -3.55 2.93 12.20
N ALA A 141 -3.65 3.29 13.47
CA ALA A 141 -3.27 4.62 13.95
C ALA A 141 -1.77 4.91 13.77
N ILE A 142 -0.90 3.96 14.13
CA ILE A 142 0.55 4.09 13.93
C ILE A 142 0.86 4.21 12.44
N THR A 143 0.21 3.42 11.60
CA THR A 143 0.39 3.45 10.15
C THR A 143 0.03 4.81 9.58
N ALA A 144 -1.13 5.38 9.95
CA ALA A 144 -1.53 6.72 9.52
C ALA A 144 -0.51 7.79 9.92
N MET A 145 -0.05 7.75 11.18
CA MET A 145 0.97 8.69 11.69
C MET A 145 2.29 8.57 10.92
N MET A 146 2.75 7.33 10.67
CA MET A 146 4.01 7.09 9.96
C MET A 146 3.94 7.50 8.50
N MET A 147 2.81 7.25 7.81
CA MET A 147 2.61 7.70 6.43
C MET A 147 2.63 9.22 6.34
N SER A 148 1.95 9.92 7.25
CA SER A 148 1.97 11.38 7.31
C SER A 148 3.36 11.95 7.61
N GLU A 149 4.12 11.30 8.50
CA GLU A 149 5.52 11.68 8.80
C GLU A 149 6.41 11.47 7.55
N GLY A 150 6.20 10.37 6.80
CA GLY A 150 6.90 10.10 5.55
C GLY A 150 6.67 11.19 4.50
N GLU A 151 5.42 11.62 4.33
CA GLU A 151 5.02 12.71 3.45
C GLU A 151 5.68 14.04 3.86
N MET A 152 5.66 14.36 5.14
CA MET A 152 6.30 15.56 5.67
C MET A 152 7.82 15.56 5.44
N ILE A 153 8.47 14.39 5.59
CA ILE A 153 9.90 14.25 5.32
C ILE A 153 10.17 14.46 3.82
N GLU A 154 9.38 13.85 2.94
CA GLU A 154 9.52 13.98 1.49
C GLU A 154 9.38 15.44 1.05
N THR A 155 8.30 16.12 1.42
CA THR A 155 8.06 17.54 1.13
C THR A 155 9.24 18.42 1.56
N ARG A 156 9.83 18.15 2.73
CA ARG A 156 11.01 18.89 3.19
C ARG A 156 12.24 18.59 2.31
N LEU A 157 12.41 17.35 1.86
CA LEU A 157 13.55 16.93 1.06
C LEU A 157 13.51 17.41 -0.38
N GLU A 158 12.33 17.69 -0.95
CA GLU A 158 12.17 18.27 -2.29
C GLU A 158 12.90 19.60 -2.45
N THR A 159 12.96 20.38 -1.38
CA THR A 159 13.65 21.68 -1.37
C THR A 159 15.10 21.59 -0.86
N SER A 160 15.59 20.39 -0.51
CA SER A 160 16.92 20.18 0.07
C SER A 160 17.96 19.92 -1.01
N GLU A 161 19.13 20.58 -0.84
CA GLU A 161 20.30 20.31 -1.68
C GLU A 161 21.06 19.03 -1.24
N ASP A 162 20.83 18.52 -0.02
CA ASP A 162 21.61 17.45 0.60
C ASP A 162 20.84 16.13 0.79
N VAL A 163 20.09 15.69 -0.23
CA VAL A 163 19.36 14.40 -0.19
C VAL A 163 20.33 13.24 -0.31
N THR A 164 20.20 12.28 0.60
CA THR A 164 20.98 11.03 0.64
C THR A 164 20.14 9.80 0.30
N PHE A 165 20.80 8.67 0.04
CA PHE A 165 20.09 7.39 -0.11
C PHE A 165 19.40 6.94 1.19
N ASP A 166 19.94 7.29 2.35
CA ASP A 166 19.33 6.94 3.64
C ASP A 166 18.03 7.75 3.85
N ASP A 167 18.00 9.01 3.42
CA ASP A 167 16.77 9.82 3.39
C ASP A 167 15.73 9.21 2.47
N TYR A 168 16.13 8.81 1.27
CA TYR A 168 15.25 8.15 0.30
C TYR A 168 14.66 6.85 0.86
N VAL A 169 15.50 5.98 1.46
CA VAL A 169 15.02 4.75 2.11
C VAL A 169 14.05 5.06 3.24
N LYS A 170 14.34 6.08 4.05
CA LYS A 170 13.45 6.49 5.14
C LYS A 170 12.08 6.94 4.65
N VAL A 171 12.02 7.73 3.57
CA VAL A 171 10.74 8.13 2.95
C VAL A 171 9.97 6.90 2.49
N MET A 172 10.60 5.97 1.77
CA MET A 172 9.96 4.73 1.33
C MET A 172 9.45 3.89 2.50
N GLU A 173 10.24 3.76 3.58
CA GLU A 173 9.82 3.02 4.77
C GLU A 173 8.56 3.62 5.38
N TYR A 174 8.51 4.94 5.54
CA TYR A 174 7.44 5.63 6.25
C TYR A 174 6.21 5.82 5.36
N LYS A 175 6.37 6.37 4.16
CA LYS A 175 5.26 6.68 3.26
C LYS A 175 4.60 5.43 2.66
N THR A 176 5.40 4.44 2.26
CA THR A 176 4.91 3.29 1.49
C THR A 176 4.95 1.97 2.28
N ALA A 177 6.12 1.57 2.80
CA ALA A 177 6.30 0.23 3.35
C ALA A 177 5.50 0.00 4.64
N THR A 178 5.29 1.04 5.43
CA THR A 178 4.50 0.99 6.66
C THR A 178 3.07 0.45 6.44
N ALA A 179 2.41 0.82 5.32
CA ALA A 179 1.07 0.32 5.00
C ALA A 179 1.07 -1.15 4.55
N PHE A 180 2.15 -1.61 3.90
CA PHE A 180 2.34 -3.03 3.55
C PHE A 180 2.63 -3.87 4.79
N GLU A 181 3.49 -3.36 5.69
CA GLU A 181 3.79 -3.97 6.99
C GLU A 181 2.53 -4.13 7.82
N ALA A 182 1.75 -3.06 7.96
CA ALA A 182 0.50 -3.07 8.72
C ALA A 182 -0.52 -4.05 8.13
N ALA A 183 -0.68 -4.10 6.81
CA ALA A 183 -1.58 -5.04 6.15
C ALA A 183 -1.21 -6.49 6.50
N ALA A 184 0.05 -6.87 6.36
CA ALA A 184 0.52 -8.21 6.70
C ALA A 184 0.38 -8.52 8.19
N LYS A 185 0.73 -7.58 9.06
CA LYS A 185 0.65 -7.72 10.52
C LYS A 185 -0.77 -7.84 11.02
N ILE A 186 -1.69 -6.99 10.53
CA ILE A 186 -3.11 -7.03 10.89
C ILE A 186 -3.73 -8.36 10.44
N GLY A 187 -3.42 -8.81 9.21
CA GLY A 187 -3.85 -10.11 8.73
C GLY A 187 -3.41 -11.25 9.65
N ALA A 188 -2.13 -11.26 10.04
CA ALA A 188 -1.59 -12.26 10.95
C ALA A 188 -2.26 -12.24 12.34
N ILE A 189 -2.57 -11.05 12.87
CA ILE A 189 -3.30 -10.89 14.15
C ILE A 189 -4.72 -11.48 14.03
N LEU A 190 -5.43 -11.17 12.95
CA LEU A 190 -6.80 -11.67 12.71
C LEU A 190 -6.85 -13.17 12.42
N GLY A 191 -5.79 -13.73 11.83
CA GLY A 191 -5.63 -15.16 11.60
C GLY A 191 -5.26 -15.95 12.87
N ASP A 192 -5.19 -15.32 14.04
CA ASP A 192 -4.72 -15.93 15.30
C ASP A 192 -3.28 -16.44 15.23
N GLY A 193 -2.42 -15.77 14.46
CA GLY A 193 -0.99 -16.09 14.34
C GLY A 193 -0.24 -15.93 15.66
N THR A 194 0.81 -16.74 15.83
CA THR A 194 1.77 -16.56 16.95
C THR A 194 2.53 -15.24 16.80
N GLU A 195 3.11 -14.73 17.88
CA GLU A 195 3.92 -13.49 17.82
C GLU A 195 5.10 -13.63 16.82
N GLU A 196 5.68 -14.81 16.70
CA GLU A 196 6.74 -15.07 15.71
C GLU A 196 6.22 -14.97 14.27
N GLN A 197 5.02 -15.50 13.98
CA GLN A 197 4.38 -15.41 12.68
C GLN A 197 3.95 -13.98 12.38
N ILE A 198 3.41 -13.25 13.36
CA ILE A 198 3.02 -11.85 13.22
C ILE A 198 4.25 -10.99 12.85
N LEU A 199 5.38 -11.18 13.54
CA LEU A 199 6.62 -10.46 13.25
C LEU A 199 7.20 -10.85 11.88
N ALA A 200 7.13 -12.12 11.51
CA ALA A 200 7.60 -12.59 10.21
C ALA A 200 6.78 -11.99 9.05
N LEU A 201 5.47 -11.93 9.18
CA LEU A 201 4.59 -11.33 8.17
C LEU A 201 4.74 -9.80 8.13
N ALA A 202 4.93 -9.13 9.28
CA ALA A 202 5.28 -7.72 9.30
C ALA A 202 6.60 -7.45 8.54
N GLU A 203 7.64 -8.26 8.78
CA GLU A 203 8.93 -8.19 8.08
C GLU A 203 8.75 -8.42 6.56
N TYR A 204 7.93 -9.39 6.17
CA TYR A 204 7.58 -9.62 4.77
C TYR A 204 6.92 -8.39 4.16
N GLY A 205 5.86 -7.85 4.80
CA GLY A 205 5.14 -6.68 4.31
C GLY A 205 6.05 -5.47 4.17
N LYS A 206 6.86 -5.16 5.18
CA LYS A 206 7.82 -4.05 5.15
C LYS A 206 8.78 -4.17 3.96
N ASN A 207 9.45 -5.32 3.82
CA ASN A 207 10.44 -5.51 2.75
C ASN A 207 9.78 -5.52 1.36
N MET A 208 8.57 -6.09 1.23
CA MET A 208 7.81 -6.04 -0.01
C MET A 208 7.42 -4.60 -0.38
N GLY A 209 6.99 -3.79 0.60
CA GLY A 209 6.62 -2.40 0.38
C GLY A 209 7.78 -1.54 -0.12
N ILE A 210 8.99 -1.71 0.45
CA ILE A 210 10.19 -1.03 -0.02
C ILE A 210 10.55 -1.48 -1.45
N ALA A 211 10.58 -2.80 -1.71
CA ALA A 211 10.86 -3.32 -3.05
C ALA A 211 9.84 -2.84 -4.08
N TYR A 212 8.55 -2.77 -3.69
CA TYR A 212 7.48 -2.24 -4.54
C TYR A 212 7.75 -0.78 -4.93
N GLN A 213 8.10 0.09 -3.98
CA GLN A 213 8.37 1.50 -4.25
C GLN A 213 9.61 1.68 -5.13
N ILE A 214 10.71 0.95 -4.83
CA ILE A 214 11.92 0.98 -5.67
C ILE A 214 11.59 0.62 -7.13
N ARG A 215 10.79 -0.42 -7.35
CA ARG A 215 10.38 -0.81 -8.69
C ARG A 215 9.54 0.28 -9.37
N ASP A 216 8.57 0.86 -8.67
CA ASP A 216 7.74 1.94 -9.22
C ASP A 216 8.60 3.15 -9.60
N ASP A 217 9.58 3.53 -8.78
CA ASP A 217 10.49 4.64 -9.08
C ASP A 217 11.41 4.35 -10.26
N LEU A 218 11.90 3.10 -10.39
CA LEU A 218 12.68 2.68 -11.55
C LEU A 218 11.86 2.68 -12.86
N GLN A 219 10.55 2.42 -12.81
CA GLN A 219 9.67 2.48 -13.98
C GLN A 219 9.33 3.93 -14.37
N ASP A 220 9.15 4.79 -13.38
CA ASP A 220 8.73 6.18 -13.54
C ASP A 220 9.89 7.18 -13.47
N TRP A 221 11.13 6.74 -13.71
CA TRP A 221 12.35 7.52 -13.54
C TRP A 221 12.41 8.83 -14.35
N ASN A 222 11.60 8.95 -15.41
CA ASN A 222 11.51 10.18 -16.23
C ASN A 222 10.63 11.27 -15.61
N ASN A 223 9.95 11.01 -14.49
CA ASN A 223 9.15 12.01 -13.81
C ASN A 223 10.06 12.91 -12.96
N GLU A 224 10.25 14.18 -13.38
CA GLU A 224 11.30 15.08 -12.88
C GLU A 224 11.12 15.50 -11.41
N ASP A 225 9.93 15.36 -10.86
CA ASP A 225 9.58 15.90 -9.53
C ASP A 225 9.81 14.91 -8.37
N LYS A 226 10.23 13.68 -8.65
CA LYS A 226 10.45 12.65 -7.62
C LYS A 226 11.82 12.76 -6.94
N LEU A 227 11.84 12.41 -5.64
CA LEU A 227 13.05 12.38 -4.81
C LEU A 227 14.17 11.51 -5.44
N PHE A 228 13.80 10.40 -6.10
CA PHE A 228 14.73 9.55 -6.86
C PHE A 228 15.49 10.33 -7.94
N ASN A 229 14.84 11.24 -8.66
CA ASN A 229 15.48 12.07 -9.66
C ASN A 229 16.47 13.08 -9.08
N THR A 230 16.26 13.53 -7.85
CA THR A 230 17.22 14.34 -7.13
C THR A 230 18.51 13.58 -6.89
N LEU A 231 18.44 12.29 -6.52
CA LEU A 231 19.62 11.43 -6.39
C LEU A 231 20.35 11.23 -7.73
N ILE A 232 19.62 11.06 -8.83
CA ILE A 232 20.21 10.94 -10.18
C ILE A 232 20.92 12.23 -10.59
N LYS A 233 20.28 13.39 -10.43
CA LYS A 233 20.83 14.71 -10.79
C LYS A 233 22.12 15.04 -10.01
N LYS A 234 22.24 14.56 -8.77
CA LYS A 234 23.43 14.75 -7.91
C LYS A 234 24.58 13.79 -8.19
N SER A 235 24.29 12.67 -8.80
CA SER A 235 25.32 11.66 -9.09
C SER A 235 26.22 12.12 -10.23
N SER A 236 27.53 11.91 -10.09
CA SER A 236 28.49 12.10 -11.17
C SER A 236 28.28 11.12 -12.35
N ASP A 237 27.66 9.97 -12.08
CA ASP A 237 27.25 8.96 -13.06
C ASP A 237 25.89 8.37 -12.65
N PRO A 238 24.80 8.68 -13.38
CA PRO A 238 23.47 8.14 -13.11
C PRO A 238 23.43 6.61 -13.03
N ARG A 239 24.30 5.89 -13.75
CA ARG A 239 24.33 4.41 -13.73
C ARG A 239 24.61 3.87 -12.33
N ILE A 240 25.41 4.56 -11.53
CA ILE A 240 25.69 4.16 -10.13
C ILE A 240 24.40 4.16 -9.29
N VAL A 241 23.51 5.12 -9.54
CA VAL A 241 22.22 5.22 -8.84
C VAL A 241 21.32 4.07 -9.24
N PHE A 242 21.18 3.79 -10.54
CA PHE A 242 20.38 2.67 -11.04
C PHE A 242 20.90 1.32 -10.57
N ASP A 243 22.21 1.07 -10.64
CA ASP A 243 22.84 -0.18 -10.16
C ASP A 243 22.58 -0.39 -8.66
N ARG A 244 22.63 0.69 -7.87
CA ARG A 244 22.31 0.64 -6.43
C ARG A 244 20.82 0.34 -6.19
N MET A 245 19.91 0.95 -6.94
CA MET A 245 18.48 0.69 -6.85
C MET A 245 18.14 -0.77 -7.20
N ASP A 246 18.73 -1.30 -8.29
CA ASP A 246 18.55 -2.71 -8.68
C ASP A 246 19.09 -3.66 -7.59
N ALA A 247 20.26 -3.36 -7.02
CA ALA A 247 20.80 -4.15 -5.91
C ALA A 247 19.90 -4.11 -4.68
N MET A 248 19.34 -2.95 -4.33
CA MET A 248 18.39 -2.80 -3.22
C MET A 248 17.08 -3.53 -3.51
N LEU A 249 16.51 -3.42 -4.71
CA LEU A 249 15.30 -4.16 -5.12
C LEU A 249 15.47 -5.67 -4.91
N ASN A 250 16.59 -6.22 -5.37
CA ASN A 250 16.92 -7.63 -5.19
C ASN A 250 17.08 -8.02 -3.72
N ASP A 251 17.74 -7.19 -2.92
CA ASP A 251 17.98 -7.44 -1.49
C ASP A 251 16.67 -7.44 -0.69
N TYR A 252 15.81 -6.42 -0.87
CA TYR A 252 14.53 -6.33 -0.19
C TYR A 252 13.56 -7.44 -0.63
N SER A 253 13.52 -7.79 -1.92
CA SER A 253 12.74 -8.94 -2.42
C SER A 253 13.22 -10.25 -1.77
N LYS A 254 14.53 -10.44 -1.63
CA LYS A 254 15.10 -11.62 -0.96
C LYS A 254 14.78 -11.64 0.54
N LYS A 255 14.85 -10.50 1.23
CA LYS A 255 14.45 -10.36 2.64
C LYS A 255 12.99 -10.71 2.84
N ALA A 256 12.09 -10.21 1.98
CA ALA A 256 10.67 -10.56 2.02
C ALA A 256 10.45 -12.08 1.89
N LYS A 257 11.06 -12.73 0.88
CA LYS A 257 10.99 -14.19 0.73
C LYS A 257 11.56 -14.94 1.93
N THR A 258 12.62 -14.42 2.54
CA THR A 258 13.26 -15.05 3.71
C THR A 258 12.32 -14.97 4.92
N ALA A 259 11.63 -13.87 5.13
CA ALA A 259 10.65 -13.72 6.21
C ALA A 259 9.51 -14.75 6.08
N LEU A 260 9.00 -15.00 4.85
CA LEU A 260 7.97 -16.01 4.61
C LEU A 260 8.38 -17.44 4.95
N ARG A 261 9.68 -17.77 5.00
CA ARG A 261 10.14 -19.11 5.40
C ARG A 261 9.84 -19.46 6.86
N LYS A 262 9.52 -18.46 7.68
CA LYS A 262 9.08 -18.64 9.08
C LYS A 262 7.59 -19.00 9.18
N ILE A 263 6.86 -18.93 8.07
CA ILE A 263 5.45 -19.31 7.96
C ILE A 263 5.35 -20.72 7.41
N ASN A 264 4.42 -21.52 7.94
CA ASN A 264 4.21 -22.89 7.51
C ASN A 264 3.93 -22.97 6.02
N ASP A 265 4.41 -24.04 5.37
CA ASP A 265 4.11 -24.29 3.96
C ASP A 265 2.61 -24.45 3.76
N GLY A 266 2.10 -23.80 2.71
CA GLY A 266 0.69 -23.85 2.39
C GLY A 266 0.31 -22.93 1.22
N PRO A 267 -0.92 -23.08 0.71
CA PRO A 267 -1.37 -22.33 -0.47
C PRO A 267 -1.31 -20.81 -0.28
N ALA A 268 -1.65 -20.31 0.91
CA ALA A 268 -1.64 -18.87 1.20
C ALA A 268 -0.22 -18.29 1.22
N ARG A 269 0.75 -19.01 1.84
CA ARG A 269 2.16 -18.63 1.78
C ARG A 269 2.68 -18.61 0.35
N THR A 270 2.36 -19.63 -0.45
CA THR A 270 2.75 -19.66 -1.88
C THR A 270 2.16 -18.49 -2.65
N ARG A 271 0.92 -18.09 -2.35
CA ARG A 271 0.31 -16.89 -2.94
C ARG A 271 1.00 -15.60 -2.51
N LEU A 272 1.43 -15.47 -1.25
CA LEU A 272 2.22 -14.31 -0.81
C LEU A 272 3.55 -14.22 -1.57
N GLU A 273 4.23 -15.35 -1.81
CA GLU A 273 5.44 -15.40 -2.64
C GLU A 273 5.13 -15.00 -4.10
N SER A 274 4.05 -15.53 -4.67
CA SER A 274 3.61 -15.21 -6.04
C SER A 274 3.19 -13.74 -6.17
N LEU A 275 2.55 -13.17 -5.14
CA LEU A 275 2.17 -11.76 -5.14
C LEU A 275 3.41 -10.85 -5.14
N LEU A 276 4.43 -11.18 -4.36
CA LEU A 276 5.72 -10.49 -4.40
C LEU A 276 6.33 -10.58 -5.81
N ASP A 277 6.44 -11.78 -6.38
CA ASP A 277 7.02 -11.96 -7.72
C ASP A 277 6.24 -11.17 -8.78
N LEU A 278 4.91 -11.20 -8.74
CA LEU A 278 4.05 -10.45 -9.64
C LEU A 278 4.28 -8.94 -9.54
N THR A 279 4.43 -8.42 -8.32
CA THR A 279 4.67 -7.00 -8.10
C THR A 279 6.08 -6.57 -8.50
N MET A 280 7.02 -7.49 -8.61
CA MET A 280 8.40 -7.21 -9.06
C MET A 280 8.57 -7.37 -10.58
N LEU A 281 7.63 -7.99 -11.28
CA LEU A 281 7.68 -8.08 -12.74
C LEU A 281 7.48 -6.70 -13.37
N SER A 282 8.36 -6.34 -14.29
CA SER A 282 8.17 -5.19 -15.18
C SER A 282 6.94 -5.43 -16.07
N VAL A 283 6.02 -4.49 -16.11
CA VAL A 283 4.89 -4.52 -17.05
C VAL A 283 5.30 -3.86 -18.34
#